data_f8b3e29c8338629c005a83de5936cf93
#
_entry.id   f8b3e29c8338629c005a83de5936cf93
#
_cell.length_a   1.000
_cell.length_b   1.000
_cell.length_c   1.000
_cell.angle_alpha   90.00
_cell.angle_beta   90.00
_cell.angle_gamma   90.00
#
_symmetry.space_group_name_H-M   'P 1'
#
loop_
_entity.id
_entity.type
_entity.pdbx_description
1 polymer ?
#
loop_
_entity_poly.entity_id
_entity_poly.type
_entity_poly.pdbx_seq_one_letter_code
_entity_poly.pdbx_strand_id
1 'polypeptide(L)'
;AMPTTAYLLTYRRGKCTANCSFCPQARGSHGRADMLSRVSWPVFPTTHVLDGIERAVEDCQMRRVCLQALNYPEVFQHLLALVKAIHSRFQVPISISCQPLNRENMQQLAEAGTERIGIPLDAATEELFDKVKGRSAGGPYVWEEQFKLLREAIDIFGKGKVSTHLIVGLGEIEREMVEIIQRCVDMGILPALFAFTPIPETTLEDYSQPSVPYYRRIQLARHLIFRGATSHENISFSEEGCISDFGVEKDILVKTIQTGEPFLTS
;
A
#
# COMPACT_ATOMS: atom_id res chain seq x y z
N ALA A 1 -11.01 14.23 -12.03
CA ALA A 1 -12.19 13.47 -11.64
C ALA A 1 -12.24 13.43 -10.12
N MET A 2 -13.44 13.45 -9.52
CA MET A 2 -13.59 13.26 -8.08
C MET A 2 -13.25 11.80 -7.73
N PRO A 3 -12.60 11.53 -6.56
CA PRO A 3 -12.32 10.18 -6.12
C PRO A 3 -13.63 9.42 -5.89
N THR A 4 -13.71 8.20 -6.40
CA THR A 4 -14.90 7.32 -6.25
C THR A 4 -14.70 6.26 -5.17
N THR A 5 -13.60 6.32 -4.41
CA THR A 5 -13.31 5.44 -3.27
C THR A 5 -13.39 6.23 -1.98
N ALA A 6 -14.19 5.77 -1.03
CA ALA A 6 -14.14 6.26 0.35
C ALA A 6 -13.00 5.56 1.09
N TYR A 7 -12.07 6.34 1.59
CA TYR A 7 -11.00 5.85 2.45
C TYR A 7 -11.37 6.08 3.90
N LEU A 8 -11.42 5.03 4.69
CA LEU A 8 -11.68 5.06 6.13
C LEU A 8 -10.46 4.53 6.87
N LEU A 9 -10.17 5.07 8.04
CA LEU A 9 -9.11 4.60 8.91
C LEU A 9 -9.71 4.10 10.22
N THR A 10 -9.28 2.92 10.69
CA THR A 10 -9.68 2.44 12.01
C THR A 10 -9.16 3.40 13.08
N TYR A 11 -10.00 3.70 14.07
CA TYR A 11 -9.66 4.63 15.15
C TYR A 11 -9.38 3.88 16.46
N ARG A 12 -8.32 4.33 17.14
CA ARG A 12 -8.10 4.03 18.56
C ARG A 12 -7.51 5.25 19.28
N ARG A 13 -7.67 5.32 20.59
CA ARG A 13 -6.93 6.30 21.39
C ARG A 13 -5.45 5.88 21.46
N GLY A 14 -4.54 6.83 21.21
CA GLY A 14 -3.10 6.60 21.23
C GLY A 14 -2.52 6.16 19.88
N LYS A 15 -1.28 5.72 19.90
CA LYS A 15 -0.49 5.36 18.72
C LYS A 15 -0.71 3.90 18.29
N CYS A 16 -0.29 3.60 17.07
CA CYS A 16 -0.14 2.24 16.56
C CYS A 16 0.81 1.42 17.45
N THR A 17 0.62 0.11 17.54
CA THR A 17 1.56 -0.78 18.26
C THR A 17 2.84 -1.05 17.46
N ALA A 18 2.84 -0.77 16.16
CA ALA A 18 4.02 -0.84 15.30
C ALA A 18 4.91 0.41 15.46
N ASN A 19 6.12 0.34 14.89
CA ASN A 19 7.09 1.41 14.99
C ASN A 19 7.75 1.74 13.64
N CYS A 20 6.93 1.90 12.59
CA CYS A 20 7.44 2.23 11.26
C CYS A 20 8.07 3.63 11.27
N SER A 21 9.34 3.72 10.88
CA SER A 21 10.17 4.93 10.99
C SER A 21 9.64 6.14 10.21
N PHE A 22 8.83 5.91 9.18
CA PHE A 22 8.22 6.93 8.33
C PHE A 22 6.80 7.35 8.76
N CYS A 23 6.25 6.75 9.82
CA CYS A 23 4.82 6.87 10.12
C CYS A 23 4.57 7.76 11.34
N PRO A 24 3.73 8.81 11.24
CA PRO A 24 3.37 9.65 12.39
C PRO A 24 2.55 8.89 13.44
N GLN A 25 1.93 7.75 13.07
CA GLN A 25 1.22 6.87 13.99
C GLN A 25 2.12 5.87 14.70
N ALA A 26 3.42 5.80 14.38
CA ALA A 26 4.35 4.87 15.02
C ALA A 26 4.39 5.07 16.53
N ARG A 27 4.57 3.97 17.26
CA ARG A 27 4.59 3.97 18.74
C ARG A 27 5.57 4.98 19.32
N GLY A 28 6.77 5.08 18.73
CA GLY A 28 7.84 5.99 19.16
C GLY A 28 7.80 7.36 18.49
N SER A 29 6.89 7.64 17.56
CA SER A 29 6.79 8.95 16.93
C SER A 29 6.12 9.97 17.86
N HIS A 30 6.60 11.21 17.85
CA HIS A 30 5.96 12.34 18.51
C HIS A 30 4.96 13.06 17.58
N GLY A 31 4.90 12.66 16.31
CA GLY A 31 4.01 13.24 15.32
C GLY A 31 2.52 13.11 15.66
N ARG A 32 1.71 13.83 14.94
CA ARG A 32 0.27 13.95 15.16
C ARG A 32 -0.43 12.58 15.04
N ALA A 33 -1.23 12.21 16.06
CA ALA A 33 -1.95 10.94 16.10
C ALA A 33 -3.21 10.91 15.20
N ASP A 34 -3.61 12.03 14.62
CA ASP A 34 -4.71 12.15 13.67
C ASP A 34 -4.24 12.15 12.20
N MET A 35 -2.96 11.84 11.95
CA MET A 35 -2.40 11.74 10.61
C MET A 35 -1.96 10.31 10.27
N LEU A 36 -2.17 9.93 9.02
CA LEU A 36 -1.51 8.79 8.40
C LEU A 36 -0.86 9.28 7.11
N SER A 37 0.46 9.11 6.98
CA SER A 37 1.25 9.83 5.98
C SER A 37 0.98 11.35 6.11
N ARG A 38 0.82 12.07 5.03
CA ARG A 38 0.53 13.52 4.98
C ARG A 38 -0.95 13.89 5.09
N VAL A 39 -1.82 12.90 5.34
CA VAL A 39 -3.28 13.09 5.37
C VAL A 39 -3.78 13.05 6.80
N SER A 40 -4.61 14.01 7.18
CA SER A 40 -5.32 14.02 8.45
C SER A 40 -6.61 13.19 8.36
N TRP A 41 -6.90 12.45 9.42
CA TRP A 41 -8.05 11.56 9.53
C TRP A 41 -8.92 11.98 10.72
N PRO A 42 -9.89 12.88 10.50
CA PRO A 42 -10.78 13.30 11.57
C PRO A 42 -11.66 12.13 12.04
N VAL A 43 -11.92 12.12 13.35
CA VAL A 43 -12.74 11.07 13.97
C VAL A 43 -14.22 11.41 13.86
N PHE A 44 -15.00 10.44 13.34
CA PHE A 44 -16.45 10.53 13.24
C PHE A 44 -17.13 9.31 13.89
N PRO A 45 -18.36 9.46 14.42
CA PRO A 45 -19.18 8.31 14.80
C PRO A 45 -19.39 7.37 13.59
N THR A 46 -19.25 6.06 13.80
CA THR A 46 -19.39 5.06 12.71
C THR A 46 -20.74 5.16 12.00
N THR A 47 -21.82 5.40 12.74
CA THR A 47 -23.17 5.58 12.16
C THR A 47 -23.20 6.75 11.19
N HIS A 48 -22.63 7.90 11.56
CA HIS A 48 -22.58 9.09 10.69
C HIS A 48 -21.77 8.81 9.40
N VAL A 49 -20.65 8.07 9.52
CA VAL A 49 -19.86 7.66 8.35
C VAL A 49 -20.67 6.74 7.43
N LEU A 50 -21.34 5.74 7.99
CA LEU A 50 -22.17 4.81 7.21
C LEU A 50 -23.32 5.53 6.50
N ASP A 51 -24.01 6.46 7.16
CA ASP A 51 -25.09 7.27 6.55
C ASP A 51 -24.57 8.18 5.42
N GLY A 52 -23.33 8.69 5.57
CA GLY A 52 -22.66 9.46 4.53
C GLY A 52 -22.29 8.62 3.30
N ILE A 53 -21.80 7.39 3.52
CA ILE A 53 -21.48 6.44 2.46
C ILE A 53 -22.74 6.02 1.70
N GLU A 54 -23.82 5.72 2.41
CA GLU A 54 -25.10 5.30 1.81
C GLU A 54 -25.59 6.34 0.80
N ARG A 55 -25.69 7.60 1.23
CA ARG A 55 -26.06 8.72 0.34
C ARG A 55 -25.13 8.84 -0.86
N ALA A 56 -23.81 8.76 -0.65
CA ALA A 56 -22.84 8.87 -1.75
C ALA A 56 -22.90 7.69 -2.73
N VAL A 57 -23.31 6.51 -2.29
CA VAL A 57 -23.57 5.33 -3.15
C VAL A 57 -24.86 5.53 -3.94
N GLU A 58 -25.94 5.96 -3.30
CA GLU A 58 -27.23 6.27 -3.96
C GLU A 58 -27.08 7.33 -5.06
N ASP A 59 -26.28 8.37 -4.79
CA ASP A 59 -25.92 9.43 -5.74
C ASP A 59 -24.93 9.00 -6.83
N CYS A 60 -24.53 7.73 -6.88
CA CYS A 60 -23.50 7.19 -7.80
C CYS A 60 -22.14 7.88 -7.71
N GLN A 61 -21.83 8.58 -6.63
CA GLN A 61 -20.57 9.27 -6.39
C GLN A 61 -19.50 8.33 -5.86
N MET A 62 -19.89 7.23 -5.20
CA MET A 62 -18.99 6.27 -4.59
C MET A 62 -19.15 4.87 -5.18
N ARG A 63 -18.00 4.24 -5.49
CA ARG A 63 -17.93 2.92 -6.14
C ARG A 63 -17.15 1.88 -5.35
N ARG A 64 -16.48 2.29 -4.24
CA ARG A 64 -15.65 1.42 -3.39
C ARG A 64 -15.48 2.03 -2.01
N VAL A 65 -15.35 1.18 -1.01
CA VAL A 65 -14.86 1.56 0.32
C VAL A 65 -13.51 0.88 0.55
N CYS A 66 -12.53 1.63 1.04
CA CYS A 66 -11.22 1.13 1.43
C CYS A 66 -10.99 1.36 2.92
N LEU A 67 -10.93 0.30 3.69
CA LEU A 67 -10.62 0.32 5.12
C LEU A 67 -9.11 0.24 5.32
N GLN A 68 -8.53 1.29 5.86
CA GLN A 68 -7.14 1.27 6.31
C GLN A 68 -7.08 1.01 7.81
N ALA A 69 -6.09 0.26 8.26
CA ALA A 69 -6.01 -0.12 9.65
C ALA A 69 -4.67 0.25 10.28
N LEU A 70 -4.74 0.86 11.46
CA LEU A 70 -3.62 0.89 12.39
C LEU A 70 -3.44 -0.50 13.01
N ASN A 71 -2.24 -0.81 13.50
CA ASN A 71 -2.00 -2.07 14.21
C ASN A 71 -2.27 -1.91 15.71
N TYR A 72 -3.19 -2.70 16.25
CA TYR A 72 -3.55 -2.78 17.67
C TYR A 72 -4.30 -4.09 17.96
N PRO A 73 -4.38 -4.56 19.23
CA PRO A 73 -4.90 -5.90 19.53
C PRO A 73 -6.31 -6.19 18.98
N GLU A 74 -7.21 -5.21 19.02
CA GLU A 74 -8.62 -5.40 18.63
C GLU A 74 -8.89 -5.08 17.13
N VAL A 75 -7.87 -4.82 16.32
CA VAL A 75 -8.02 -4.35 14.94
C VAL A 75 -8.83 -5.32 14.07
N PHE A 76 -8.63 -6.62 14.23
CA PHE A 76 -9.37 -7.63 13.47
C PHE A 76 -10.87 -7.55 13.75
N GLN A 77 -11.26 -7.50 15.03
CA GLN A 77 -12.67 -7.43 15.44
C GLN A 77 -13.33 -6.14 14.88
N HIS A 78 -12.61 -5.03 14.93
CA HIS A 78 -13.10 -3.75 14.40
C HIS A 78 -13.23 -3.78 12.88
N LEU A 79 -12.26 -4.36 12.15
CA LEU A 79 -12.35 -4.53 10.71
C LEU A 79 -13.53 -5.43 10.32
N LEU A 80 -13.68 -6.57 10.99
CA LEU A 80 -14.78 -7.52 10.73
C LEU A 80 -16.15 -6.87 10.97
N ALA A 81 -16.29 -6.11 12.06
CA ALA A 81 -17.51 -5.38 12.35
C ALA A 81 -17.83 -4.31 11.30
N LEU A 82 -16.82 -3.54 10.87
CA LEU A 82 -16.98 -2.53 9.82
C LEU A 82 -17.33 -3.16 8.46
N VAL A 83 -16.67 -4.24 8.07
CA VAL A 83 -16.98 -4.95 6.82
C VAL A 83 -18.41 -5.44 6.82
N LYS A 84 -18.86 -6.10 7.90
CA LYS A 84 -20.24 -6.57 8.03
C LYS A 84 -21.25 -5.42 8.00
N ALA A 85 -20.97 -4.32 8.71
CA ALA A 85 -21.84 -3.15 8.73
C ALA A 85 -21.97 -2.48 7.35
N ILE A 86 -20.87 -2.39 6.59
CA ILE A 86 -20.88 -1.86 5.23
C ILE A 86 -21.61 -2.82 4.30
N HIS A 87 -21.23 -4.10 4.31
CA HIS A 87 -21.79 -5.11 3.38
C HIS A 87 -23.30 -5.34 3.57
N SER A 88 -23.81 -5.19 4.82
CA SER A 88 -25.24 -5.31 5.09
C SER A 88 -26.07 -4.12 4.63
N ARG A 89 -25.49 -2.94 4.47
CA ARG A 89 -26.21 -1.71 4.09
C ARG A 89 -26.14 -1.41 2.60
N PHE A 90 -25.00 -1.67 1.95
CA PHE A 90 -24.80 -1.29 0.54
C PHE A 90 -23.95 -2.29 -0.23
N GLN A 91 -24.26 -2.43 -1.53
CA GLN A 91 -23.58 -3.35 -2.44
C GLN A 91 -22.38 -2.64 -3.13
N VAL A 92 -21.35 -2.31 -2.37
CA VAL A 92 -20.11 -1.73 -2.91
C VAL A 92 -18.92 -2.63 -2.60
N PRO A 93 -17.95 -2.77 -3.50
CA PRO A 93 -16.74 -3.51 -3.24
C PRO A 93 -15.97 -2.93 -2.05
N ILE A 94 -15.49 -3.80 -1.16
CA ILE A 94 -14.72 -3.43 0.03
C ILE A 94 -13.28 -3.88 -0.16
N SER A 95 -12.34 -2.97 0.04
CA SER A 95 -10.91 -3.26 0.15
C SER A 95 -10.44 -3.04 1.58
N ILE A 96 -9.48 -3.82 2.03
CA ILE A 96 -8.80 -3.61 3.31
C ILE A 96 -7.31 -3.42 3.07
N SER A 97 -6.70 -2.45 3.72
CA SER A 97 -5.25 -2.28 3.81
C SER A 97 -4.86 -2.34 5.28
N CYS A 98 -4.22 -3.42 5.67
CA CYS A 98 -3.86 -3.67 7.07
C CYS A 98 -2.50 -4.35 7.18
N GLN A 99 -1.92 -4.24 8.35
CA GLN A 99 -0.78 -5.06 8.73
C GLN A 99 -1.21 -6.50 9.02
N PRO A 100 -0.26 -7.44 9.11
CA PRO A 100 -0.55 -8.86 9.05
C PRO A 100 -1.64 -9.30 10.00
N LEU A 101 -2.63 -9.91 9.41
CA LEU A 101 -3.59 -10.77 10.07
C LEU A 101 -3.20 -12.22 9.75
N ASN A 102 -3.49 -13.16 10.64
CA ASN A 102 -3.28 -14.58 10.34
C ASN A 102 -4.24 -15.06 9.24
N ARG A 103 -3.98 -16.26 8.69
CA ARG A 103 -4.79 -16.86 7.62
C ARG A 103 -6.28 -16.94 8.00
N GLU A 104 -6.59 -17.36 9.23
CA GLU A 104 -7.97 -17.50 9.70
C GLU A 104 -8.72 -16.15 9.70
N ASN A 105 -8.08 -15.10 10.20
CA ASN A 105 -8.64 -13.75 10.20
C ASN A 105 -8.87 -13.22 8.77
N MET A 106 -7.94 -13.47 7.85
CA MET A 106 -8.10 -13.11 6.45
C MET A 106 -9.27 -13.85 5.80
N GLN A 107 -9.43 -15.15 6.09
CA GLN A 107 -10.55 -15.95 5.62
C GLN A 107 -11.89 -15.38 6.09
N GLN A 108 -12.01 -15.07 7.40
CA GLN A 108 -13.22 -14.47 7.96
C GLN A 108 -13.57 -13.11 7.34
N LEU A 109 -12.56 -12.28 7.02
CA LEU A 109 -12.79 -11.01 6.32
C LEU A 109 -13.28 -11.21 4.88
N ALA A 110 -12.74 -12.21 4.16
CA ALA A 110 -13.21 -12.55 2.82
C ALA A 110 -14.67 -13.05 2.85
N GLU A 111 -15.01 -13.95 3.77
CA GLU A 111 -16.37 -14.46 3.97
C GLU A 111 -17.36 -13.37 4.39
N ALA A 112 -16.90 -12.35 5.11
CA ALA A 112 -17.71 -11.20 5.50
C ALA A 112 -17.99 -10.20 4.34
N GLY A 113 -17.35 -10.37 3.16
CA GLY A 113 -17.59 -9.54 1.99
C GLY A 113 -16.42 -8.63 1.58
N THR A 114 -15.21 -8.84 2.13
CA THR A 114 -14.01 -8.15 1.64
C THR A 114 -13.62 -8.70 0.27
N GLU A 115 -13.52 -7.81 -0.74
CA GLU A 115 -13.13 -8.20 -2.11
C GLU A 115 -11.61 -8.24 -2.31
N ARG A 116 -10.87 -7.30 -1.70
CA ARG A 116 -9.43 -7.13 -1.87
C ARG A 116 -8.73 -6.86 -0.56
N ILE A 117 -7.49 -7.33 -0.47
CA ILE A 117 -6.64 -7.07 0.69
C ILE A 117 -5.28 -6.51 0.24
N GLY A 118 -4.78 -5.53 0.99
CA GLY A 118 -3.41 -5.00 0.88
C GLY A 118 -2.61 -5.33 2.14
N ILE A 119 -1.45 -5.94 1.98
CA ILE A 119 -0.48 -6.22 3.05
C ILE A 119 0.80 -5.46 2.71
N PRO A 120 1.10 -4.34 3.40
CA PRO A 120 2.20 -3.47 3.02
C PRO A 120 3.58 -4.08 3.31
N LEU A 121 4.44 -4.18 2.29
CA LEU A 121 5.88 -4.41 2.46
C LEU A 121 6.59 -3.10 2.81
N ASP A 122 6.23 -2.02 2.12
CA ASP A 122 6.76 -0.67 2.22
C ASP A 122 8.21 -0.52 1.71
N ALA A 123 9.11 -1.47 1.93
CA ALA A 123 10.52 -1.42 1.53
C ALA A 123 10.83 -2.36 0.35
N ALA A 124 11.93 -2.07 -0.37
CA ALA A 124 12.37 -2.85 -1.53
C ALA A 124 13.23 -4.06 -1.17
N THR A 125 13.96 -4.02 -0.05
CA THR A 125 14.85 -5.10 0.40
C THR A 125 14.56 -5.49 1.83
N GLU A 126 15.01 -6.70 2.24
CA GLU A 126 14.86 -7.18 3.60
C GLU A 126 15.61 -6.28 4.61
N GLU A 127 16.84 -5.86 4.25
CA GLU A 127 17.65 -4.98 5.11
C GLU A 127 16.94 -3.65 5.35
N LEU A 128 16.43 -3.03 4.28
CA LEU A 128 15.70 -1.78 4.38
C LEU A 128 14.39 -1.94 5.13
N PHE A 129 13.66 -3.04 4.89
CA PHE A 129 12.46 -3.38 5.64
C PHE A 129 12.73 -3.47 7.14
N ASP A 130 13.78 -4.21 7.55
CA ASP A 130 14.14 -4.34 8.96
C ASP A 130 14.48 -2.99 9.57
N LYS A 131 15.22 -2.14 8.85
CA LYS A 131 15.61 -0.79 9.25
C LYS A 131 14.43 0.15 9.44
N VAL A 132 13.40 0.08 8.58
CA VAL A 132 12.32 1.09 8.58
C VAL A 132 11.03 0.64 9.24
N LYS A 133 10.79 -0.68 9.41
CA LYS A 133 9.56 -1.19 10.05
C LYS A 133 9.72 -2.53 10.78
N GLY A 134 10.85 -3.22 10.59
CA GLY A 134 11.15 -4.49 11.25
C GLY A 134 11.73 -4.31 12.65
N ARG A 135 12.55 -5.29 13.06
CA ARG A 135 13.11 -5.35 14.41
C ARG A 135 14.04 -4.19 14.71
N SER A 136 14.89 -3.80 13.75
CA SER A 136 15.84 -2.68 13.90
C SER A 136 15.13 -1.34 14.11
N ALA A 137 13.93 -1.18 13.55
CA ALA A 137 13.04 -0.04 13.85
C ALA A 137 12.30 -0.17 15.19
N GLY A 138 12.44 -1.31 15.90
CA GLY A 138 11.63 -1.64 17.05
C GLY A 138 10.19 -2.07 16.69
N GLY A 139 9.95 -2.46 15.44
CA GLY A 139 8.66 -2.95 14.94
C GLY A 139 8.49 -4.46 15.13
N PRO A 140 7.24 -4.96 14.98
CA PRO A 140 6.95 -6.39 15.17
C PRO A 140 7.08 -7.22 13.89
N TYR A 141 7.39 -6.60 12.75
CA TYR A 141 7.28 -7.27 11.45
C TYR A 141 8.58 -7.96 11.03
N VAL A 142 8.43 -9.06 10.28
CA VAL A 142 9.52 -9.86 9.74
C VAL A 142 9.26 -10.04 8.23
N TRP A 143 10.29 -9.83 7.41
CA TRP A 143 10.23 -9.86 5.95
C TRP A 143 9.61 -11.15 5.39
N GLU A 144 10.14 -12.30 5.78
CA GLU A 144 9.64 -13.59 5.29
C GLU A 144 8.21 -13.89 5.74
N GLU A 145 7.80 -13.46 6.93
CA GLU A 145 6.43 -13.59 7.39
C GLU A 145 5.46 -12.73 6.57
N GLN A 146 5.88 -11.54 6.13
CA GLN A 146 5.08 -10.72 5.22
C GLN A 146 4.83 -11.43 3.89
N PHE A 147 5.87 -12.05 3.30
CA PHE A 147 5.72 -12.81 2.07
C PHE A 147 4.86 -14.07 2.24
N LYS A 148 4.97 -14.75 3.39
CA LYS A 148 4.10 -15.87 3.72
C LYS A 148 2.64 -15.44 3.74
N LEU A 149 2.32 -14.33 4.42
CA LEU A 149 0.96 -13.80 4.50
C LEU A 149 0.45 -13.31 3.14
N LEU A 150 1.29 -12.73 2.30
CA LEU A 150 0.93 -12.36 0.93
C LEU A 150 0.57 -13.60 0.09
N ARG A 151 1.30 -14.74 0.23
CA ARG A 151 0.94 -16.00 -0.42
C ARG A 151 -0.39 -16.54 0.09
N GLU A 152 -0.58 -16.57 1.40
CA GLU A 152 -1.85 -16.98 2.01
C GLU A 152 -3.02 -16.11 1.57
N ALA A 153 -2.80 -14.80 1.43
CA ALA A 153 -3.81 -13.88 0.90
C ALA A 153 -4.17 -14.19 -0.57
N ILE A 154 -3.20 -14.54 -1.41
CA ILE A 154 -3.46 -14.98 -2.79
C ILE A 154 -4.32 -16.25 -2.82
N ASP A 155 -4.05 -17.22 -1.94
CA ASP A 155 -4.88 -18.43 -1.84
C ASP A 155 -6.33 -18.14 -1.47
N ILE A 156 -6.57 -17.12 -0.62
CA ILE A 156 -7.91 -16.76 -0.11
C ILE A 156 -8.66 -15.85 -1.09
N PHE A 157 -8.02 -14.77 -1.54
CA PHE A 157 -8.67 -13.72 -2.33
C PHE A 157 -8.51 -13.91 -3.83
N GLY A 158 -7.50 -14.65 -4.27
CA GLY A 158 -7.15 -14.87 -5.68
C GLY A 158 -6.21 -13.81 -6.25
N LYS A 159 -5.60 -14.17 -7.38
CA LYS A 159 -4.71 -13.27 -8.15
C LYS A 159 -5.43 -11.98 -8.57
N GLY A 160 -4.73 -10.85 -8.50
CA GLY A 160 -5.28 -9.52 -8.84
C GLY A 160 -6.16 -8.90 -7.77
N LYS A 161 -6.38 -9.59 -6.64
CA LYS A 161 -7.13 -9.06 -5.48
C LYS A 161 -6.27 -8.83 -4.24
N VAL A 162 -4.99 -9.13 -4.34
CA VAL A 162 -3.98 -8.86 -3.30
C VAL A 162 -3.05 -7.78 -3.78
N SER A 163 -2.77 -6.81 -2.93
CA SER A 163 -1.83 -5.72 -3.19
C SER A 163 -0.80 -5.58 -2.07
N THR A 164 0.31 -4.93 -2.40
CA THR A 164 1.28 -4.46 -1.42
C THR A 164 1.63 -3.01 -1.69
N HIS A 165 2.03 -2.28 -0.65
CA HIS A 165 2.58 -0.94 -0.79
C HIS A 165 4.11 -1.02 -0.90
N LEU A 166 4.69 -0.20 -1.76
CA LEU A 166 6.12 0.04 -1.88
C LEU A 166 6.35 1.55 -1.84
N ILE A 167 7.15 2.00 -0.89
CA ILE A 167 7.50 3.41 -0.73
C ILE A 167 8.86 3.62 -1.39
N VAL A 168 8.87 4.43 -2.43
CA VAL A 168 10.08 4.79 -3.20
C VAL A 168 10.78 5.93 -2.51
N GLY A 169 12.08 5.78 -2.24
CA GLY A 169 12.92 6.81 -1.63
C GLY A 169 13.21 6.60 -0.14
N LEU A 170 13.12 5.35 0.36
CA LEU A 170 13.52 5.00 1.72
C LEU A 170 15.02 4.71 1.84
N GLY A 171 15.75 4.60 0.72
CA GLY A 171 17.20 4.33 0.67
C GLY A 171 17.58 3.24 -0.32
N GLU A 172 16.64 2.65 -1.02
CA GLU A 172 16.85 1.67 -2.10
C GLU A 172 17.39 2.33 -3.37
N ILE A 173 18.04 1.54 -4.23
CA ILE A 173 18.37 1.91 -5.62
C ILE A 173 17.26 1.42 -6.57
N GLU A 174 17.25 1.95 -7.82
CA GLU A 174 16.19 1.61 -8.78
C GLU A 174 16.16 0.12 -9.12
N ARG A 175 17.32 -0.54 -9.21
CA ARG A 175 17.42 -1.98 -9.45
C ARG A 175 16.68 -2.78 -8.38
N GLU A 176 16.89 -2.49 -7.10
CA GLU A 176 16.23 -3.17 -5.99
C GLU A 176 14.71 -2.97 -6.00
N MET A 177 14.26 -1.74 -6.30
CA MET A 177 12.84 -1.45 -6.43
C MET A 177 12.21 -2.20 -7.61
N VAL A 178 12.89 -2.30 -8.75
CA VAL A 178 12.41 -3.06 -9.92
C VAL A 178 12.36 -4.55 -9.63
N GLU A 179 13.36 -5.09 -8.92
CA GLU A 179 13.39 -6.51 -8.51
C GLU A 179 12.20 -6.88 -7.63
N ILE A 180 11.91 -6.08 -6.60
CA ILE A 180 10.76 -6.34 -5.71
C ILE A 180 9.42 -6.18 -6.45
N ILE A 181 9.31 -5.23 -7.39
CA ILE A 181 8.14 -5.08 -8.24
C ILE A 181 7.92 -6.35 -9.07
N GLN A 182 8.97 -6.87 -9.72
CA GLN A 182 8.90 -8.11 -10.49
C GLN A 182 8.45 -9.28 -9.60
N ARG A 183 9.10 -9.46 -8.45
CA ARG A 183 8.72 -10.53 -7.49
C ARG A 183 7.24 -10.47 -7.10
N CYS A 184 6.72 -9.27 -6.83
CA CYS A 184 5.30 -9.09 -6.53
C CYS A 184 4.41 -9.47 -7.70
N VAL A 185 4.73 -9.03 -8.92
CA VAL A 185 3.95 -9.31 -10.13
C VAL A 185 3.94 -10.80 -10.43
N ASP A 186 5.07 -11.49 -10.32
CA ASP A 186 5.19 -12.95 -10.52
C ASP A 186 4.32 -13.74 -9.54
N MET A 187 4.20 -13.25 -8.31
CA MET A 187 3.29 -13.83 -7.31
C MET A 187 1.81 -13.50 -7.57
N GLY A 188 1.49 -12.64 -8.53
CA GLY A 188 0.12 -12.18 -8.79
C GLY A 188 -0.37 -11.09 -7.82
N ILE A 189 0.57 -10.39 -7.18
CA ILE A 189 0.34 -9.29 -6.24
C ILE A 189 0.47 -7.97 -6.98
N LEU A 190 -0.43 -7.02 -6.74
CA LEU A 190 -0.38 -5.67 -7.29
C LEU A 190 0.54 -4.78 -6.42
N PRO A 191 1.73 -4.36 -6.91
CA PRO A 191 2.57 -3.40 -6.21
C PRO A 191 2.03 -1.97 -6.41
N ALA A 192 1.55 -1.35 -5.34
CA ALA A 192 1.12 0.05 -5.30
C ALA A 192 2.30 0.94 -4.86
N LEU A 193 2.66 1.92 -5.69
CA LEU A 193 3.82 2.78 -5.46
C LEU A 193 3.44 4.08 -4.75
N PHE A 194 4.22 4.45 -3.75
CA PHE A 194 4.13 5.72 -3.04
C PHE A 194 5.48 6.41 -3.04
N ALA A 195 5.54 7.70 -3.38
CA ALA A 195 6.74 8.48 -3.16
C ALA A 195 6.88 8.76 -1.65
N PHE A 196 8.06 8.48 -1.09
CA PHE A 196 8.37 8.86 0.29
C PHE A 196 8.14 10.35 0.48
N THR A 197 7.49 10.70 1.58
CA THR A 197 7.30 12.09 2.00
C THR A 197 7.70 12.17 3.48
N PRO A 198 8.72 12.94 3.83
CA PRO A 198 9.11 13.13 5.22
C PRO A 198 7.97 13.79 6.01
N ILE A 199 7.71 13.26 7.18
CA ILE A 199 6.68 13.77 8.09
C ILE A 199 7.39 14.23 9.37
N PRO A 200 7.12 15.46 9.84
CA PRO A 200 7.69 15.98 11.07
C PRO A 200 7.47 15.02 12.25
N GLU A 201 8.45 14.97 13.14
CA GLU A 201 8.43 14.17 14.37
C GLU A 201 8.36 12.65 14.14
N THR A 202 8.72 12.18 12.92
CA THR A 202 9.01 10.78 12.61
C THR A 202 10.53 10.54 12.57
N THR A 203 10.96 9.28 12.66
CA THR A 203 12.40 8.95 12.62
C THR A 203 13.06 9.34 11.29
N LEU A 204 12.29 9.41 10.19
CA LEU A 204 12.79 9.77 8.86
C LEU A 204 12.42 11.20 8.44
N GLU A 205 12.17 12.09 9.38
CA GLU A 205 11.76 13.47 9.07
C GLU A 205 12.80 14.26 8.26
N ASP A 206 14.09 13.95 8.47
CA ASP A 206 15.21 14.60 7.77
C ASP A 206 15.60 13.94 6.44
N TYR A 207 14.91 12.85 6.05
CA TYR A 207 15.19 12.20 4.78
C TYR A 207 14.62 13.01 3.62
N SER A 208 15.34 13.02 2.49
CA SER A 208 14.88 13.68 1.27
C SER A 208 13.81 12.88 0.54
N GLN A 209 12.88 13.58 -0.09
CA GLN A 209 11.98 12.95 -1.06
C GLN A 209 12.77 12.42 -2.26
N PRO A 210 12.30 11.33 -2.91
CA PRO A 210 12.89 10.89 -4.16
C PRO A 210 12.74 11.99 -5.23
N SER A 211 13.77 12.15 -6.07
CA SER A 211 13.67 13.08 -7.20
C SER A 211 12.53 12.67 -8.15
N VAL A 212 11.89 13.64 -8.80
CA VAL A 212 10.81 13.35 -9.75
C VAL A 212 11.27 12.41 -10.87
N PRO A 213 12.47 12.57 -11.49
CA PRO A 213 12.95 11.63 -12.51
C PRO A 213 13.09 10.20 -11.97
N TYR A 214 13.63 10.03 -10.75
CA TYR A 214 13.75 8.72 -10.09
C TYR A 214 12.38 8.06 -9.94
N TYR A 215 11.44 8.76 -9.31
CA TYR A 215 10.10 8.21 -9.08
C TYR A 215 9.37 7.88 -10.39
N ARG A 216 9.52 8.71 -11.43
CA ARG A 216 8.90 8.47 -12.74
C ARG A 216 9.48 7.26 -13.47
N ARG A 217 10.80 7.00 -13.36
CA ARG A 217 11.38 5.76 -13.90
C ARG A 217 10.82 4.52 -13.23
N ILE A 218 10.68 4.54 -11.91
CA ILE A 218 10.09 3.42 -11.17
C ILE A 218 8.61 3.22 -11.55
N GLN A 219 7.82 4.28 -11.67
CA GLN A 219 6.43 4.17 -12.10
C GLN A 219 6.31 3.56 -13.49
N LEU A 220 7.19 3.96 -14.42
CA LEU A 220 7.22 3.44 -15.78
C LEU A 220 7.66 1.96 -15.81
N ALA A 221 8.71 1.59 -15.08
CA ALA A 221 9.15 0.20 -14.94
C ALA A 221 8.03 -0.68 -14.37
N ARG A 222 7.39 -0.24 -13.28
CA ARG A 222 6.24 -0.95 -12.68
C ARG A 222 5.10 -1.15 -13.69
N HIS A 223 4.77 -0.12 -14.48
CA HIS A 223 3.71 -0.21 -15.47
C HIS A 223 4.06 -1.23 -16.57
N LEU A 224 5.26 -1.16 -17.11
CA LEU A 224 5.73 -2.05 -18.17
C LEU A 224 5.79 -3.51 -17.71
N ILE A 225 6.31 -3.76 -16.51
CA ILE A 225 6.37 -5.12 -15.90
C ILE A 225 4.96 -5.64 -15.66
N PHE A 226 4.09 -4.84 -15.06
CA PHE A 226 2.71 -5.25 -14.76
C PHE A 226 1.89 -5.56 -16.02
N ARG A 227 2.19 -4.88 -17.14
CA ARG A 227 1.57 -5.15 -18.45
C ARG A 227 2.24 -6.31 -19.22
N GLY A 228 3.32 -6.88 -18.68
CA GLY A 228 4.08 -7.94 -19.35
C GLY A 228 4.85 -7.45 -20.59
N ALA A 229 5.07 -6.13 -20.72
CA ALA A 229 5.83 -5.56 -21.83
C ALA A 229 7.34 -5.72 -21.66
N THR A 230 7.82 -5.85 -20.42
CA THR A 230 9.21 -6.13 -20.06
C THR A 230 9.26 -6.95 -18.76
N SER A 231 10.46 -7.36 -18.36
CA SER A 231 10.76 -7.98 -17.06
C SER A 231 12.02 -7.36 -16.46
N HIS A 232 12.25 -7.57 -15.16
CA HIS A 232 13.49 -7.15 -14.50
C HIS A 232 14.74 -7.58 -15.26
N GLU A 233 14.77 -8.78 -15.82
CA GLU A 233 15.91 -9.36 -16.56
C GLU A 233 16.22 -8.60 -17.87
N ASN A 234 15.22 -7.94 -18.46
CA ASN A 234 15.36 -7.19 -19.71
C ASN A 234 15.72 -5.72 -19.46
N ILE A 235 15.52 -5.22 -18.24
CA ILE A 235 15.84 -3.85 -17.86
C ILE A 235 17.36 -3.73 -17.61
N SER A 236 18.02 -2.75 -18.23
CA SER A 236 19.43 -2.47 -17.99
C SER A 236 19.61 -1.38 -16.94
N PHE A 237 20.68 -1.51 -16.15
CA PHE A 237 20.99 -0.58 -15.07
C PHE A 237 22.44 -0.06 -15.21
N SER A 238 22.69 1.17 -14.79
CA SER A 238 24.05 1.70 -14.62
C SER A 238 24.78 1.00 -13.46
N GLU A 239 26.07 1.32 -13.28
CA GLU A 239 26.87 0.84 -12.16
C GLU A 239 26.27 1.26 -10.80
N GLU A 240 25.65 2.45 -10.74
CA GLU A 240 24.97 2.96 -9.54
C GLU A 240 23.56 2.39 -9.36
N GLY A 241 23.13 1.47 -10.22
CA GLY A 241 21.84 0.81 -10.14
C GLY A 241 20.65 1.64 -10.66
N CYS A 242 20.88 2.72 -11.38
CA CYS A 242 19.83 3.49 -12.05
C CYS A 242 19.38 2.83 -13.35
N ILE A 243 18.10 2.87 -13.68
CA ILE A 243 17.56 2.37 -14.95
C ILE A 243 18.18 3.16 -16.11
N SER A 244 18.88 2.46 -17.01
CA SER A 244 19.47 3.01 -18.25
C SER A 244 18.67 2.64 -19.50
N ASP A 245 18.02 1.46 -19.50
CA ASP A 245 17.13 1.01 -20.57
C ASP A 245 15.99 0.16 -19.99
N PHE A 246 14.77 0.31 -20.51
CA PHE A 246 13.57 -0.40 -20.05
C PHE A 246 13.36 -1.77 -20.71
N GLY A 247 14.24 -2.17 -21.64
CA GLY A 247 14.13 -3.44 -22.36
C GLY A 247 12.91 -3.52 -23.27
N VAL A 248 12.45 -2.38 -23.80
CA VAL A 248 11.35 -2.29 -24.76
C VAL A 248 11.75 -1.39 -25.92
N GLU A 249 11.15 -1.61 -27.09
CA GLU A 249 11.39 -0.76 -28.26
C GLU A 249 11.00 0.70 -27.97
N LYS A 250 11.79 1.64 -28.52
CA LYS A 250 11.63 3.09 -28.30
C LYS A 250 10.22 3.59 -28.63
N ASP A 251 9.60 3.07 -29.67
CA ASP A 251 8.25 3.49 -30.09
C ASP A 251 7.19 3.04 -29.08
N ILE A 252 7.34 1.86 -28.48
CA ILE A 252 6.47 1.35 -27.41
C ILE A 252 6.63 2.22 -26.18
N LEU A 253 7.88 2.52 -25.81
CA LEU A 253 8.18 3.36 -24.64
C LEU A 253 7.56 4.76 -24.78
N VAL A 254 7.77 5.41 -25.92
CA VAL A 254 7.23 6.75 -26.20
C VAL A 254 5.70 6.75 -26.18
N LYS A 255 5.06 5.79 -26.83
CA LYS A 255 3.60 5.65 -26.81
C LYS A 255 3.07 5.45 -25.39
N THR A 256 3.70 4.57 -24.60
CA THR A 256 3.33 4.32 -23.22
C THR A 256 3.42 5.58 -22.36
N ILE A 257 4.51 6.35 -22.49
CA ILE A 257 4.69 7.62 -21.77
C ILE A 257 3.61 8.64 -22.16
N GLN A 258 3.27 8.73 -23.45
CA GLN A 258 2.28 9.69 -23.98
C GLN A 258 0.86 9.41 -23.46
N THR A 259 0.51 8.18 -23.09
CA THR A 259 -0.80 7.87 -22.47
C THR A 259 -0.96 8.54 -21.11
N GLY A 260 0.11 8.80 -20.39
CA GLY A 260 0.11 9.23 -19.01
C GLY A 260 -0.29 8.15 -17.98
N GLU A 261 -0.77 6.98 -18.45
CA GLU A 261 -1.24 5.88 -17.57
C GLU A 261 -0.20 5.43 -16.54
N PRO A 262 1.12 5.29 -16.87
CA PRO A 262 2.12 4.88 -15.88
C PRO A 262 2.21 5.80 -14.68
N PHE A 263 1.85 7.07 -14.85
CA PHE A 263 2.02 8.14 -13.88
C PHE A 263 0.77 8.46 -13.07
N LEU A 264 -0.32 7.75 -13.34
CA LEU A 264 -1.51 7.82 -12.51
C LEU A 264 -1.21 7.16 -11.16
N THR A 265 -1.64 7.80 -10.09
CA THR A 265 -1.57 7.20 -8.76
C THR A 265 -2.52 6.02 -8.68
N SER A 266 -2.07 4.95 -8.07
CA SER A 266 -2.86 3.74 -7.82
C SER A 266 -4.00 3.99 -6.84
#